data_265d54976460f4473907516748d4b759
#
_entry.id   265d54976460f4473907516748d4b759
#
_cell.length_a   1.000
_cell.length_b   1.000
_cell.length_c   1.000
_cell.angle_alpha   90.00
_cell.angle_beta   90.00
_cell.angle_gamma   90.00
#
_symmetry.space_group_name_H-M   'P 1'
#
loop_
_entity.id
_entity.type
_entity.pdbx_description
1 polymer ?
#
loop_
_entity_poly.entity_id
_entity_poly.type
_entity_poly.pdbx_seq_one_letter_code
_entity_poly.pdbx_strand_id
1 'polypeptide(L)' 'MNCWHCDTELIWGSDFSGEDYHCEDQYSIVTNLSCPKCESFVQVFYPNKDE' A
#
# COMPACT_ATOMS: atom_id res chain seq x y z
N MET A 1 -6.72 -5.69 5.44
CA MET A 1 -6.21 -6.50 4.32
C MET A 1 -5.35 -7.63 4.86
N ASN A 2 -5.51 -8.80 4.31
CA ASN A 2 -4.76 -9.95 4.76
C ASN A 2 -3.63 -10.27 3.80
N CYS A 3 -2.58 -10.88 4.36
CA CYS A 3 -1.43 -11.26 3.54
C CYS A 3 -1.86 -12.34 2.54
N TRP A 4 -1.41 -12.20 1.30
CA TRP A 4 -1.78 -13.16 0.27
C TRP A 4 -1.03 -14.48 0.44
N HIS A 5 0.06 -14.45 1.21
CA HIS A 5 0.92 -15.64 1.35
C HIS A 5 0.51 -16.48 2.56
N CYS A 6 0.35 -15.88 3.72
CA CYS A 6 0.04 -16.63 4.93
C CYS A 6 -1.31 -16.26 5.53
N ASP A 7 -2.02 -15.36 4.87
CA ASP A 7 -3.39 -14.98 5.30
C ASP A 7 -3.41 -14.35 6.68
N THR A 8 -2.31 -13.82 7.13
CA THR A 8 -2.25 -13.09 8.39
C THR A 8 -2.63 -11.64 8.13
N GLU A 9 -3.34 -11.03 9.04
CA GLU A 9 -3.75 -9.64 8.86
C GLU A 9 -2.52 -8.75 8.78
N LEU A 10 -2.46 -7.93 7.75
CA LEU A 10 -1.34 -7.04 7.53
C LEU A 10 -1.40 -5.87 8.50
N ILE A 11 -0.22 -5.38 8.87
CA ILE A 11 -0.11 -4.23 9.75
C ILE A 11 0.14 -2.99 8.90
N TRP A 12 -0.67 -1.96 9.14
CA TRP A 12 -0.52 -0.70 8.43
C TRP A 12 0.79 -0.05 8.85
N GLY A 13 1.59 0.32 7.87
CA GLY A 13 2.87 0.98 8.15
C GLY A 13 2.76 2.48 8.03
N SER A 14 2.50 2.96 6.82
CA SER A 14 2.37 4.39 6.61
C SER A 14 1.78 4.64 5.25
N ASP A 15 1.24 5.84 5.07
CA ASP A 15 0.72 6.30 3.79
C ASP A 15 1.63 7.37 3.24
N PHE A 16 1.83 7.34 1.94
CA PHE A 16 2.57 8.37 1.25
C PHE A 16 1.74 8.87 0.09
N SER A 17 1.95 10.11 -0.30
CA SER A 17 1.24 10.63 -1.45
C SER A 17 1.89 10.12 -2.72
N GLY A 18 1.13 10.15 -3.82
CA GLY A 18 1.70 9.74 -5.09
C GLY A 18 2.87 10.61 -5.49
N GLU A 19 2.89 11.84 -4.99
CA GLU A 19 3.95 12.74 -5.31
C GLU A 19 5.30 12.22 -4.80
N ASP A 20 5.29 11.56 -3.65
CA ASP A 20 6.52 11.02 -3.09
C ASP A 20 7.10 9.92 -3.97
N TYR A 21 6.27 9.29 -4.78
CA TYR A 21 6.71 8.21 -5.65
C TYR A 21 6.74 8.64 -7.10
N HIS A 22 6.58 9.94 -7.37
CA HIS A 22 6.58 10.46 -8.73
C HIS A 22 5.51 9.82 -9.60
N CYS A 23 4.40 9.46 -9.00
CA CYS A 23 3.31 8.86 -9.76
C CYS A 23 2.00 9.58 -9.44
N GLU A 24 2.06 10.83 -9.12
CA GLU A 24 0.88 11.58 -8.73
C GLU A 24 -0.11 11.71 -9.88
N ASP A 25 0.35 11.48 -11.11
CA ASP A 25 -0.56 11.53 -12.24
C ASP A 25 -1.48 10.34 -12.27
N GLN A 26 -1.10 9.24 -11.65
CA GLN A 26 -1.86 8.01 -11.69
C GLN A 26 -2.43 7.63 -10.35
N TYR A 27 -1.72 7.91 -9.28
CA TYR A 27 -2.13 7.47 -7.96
C TYR A 27 -2.05 8.62 -6.99
N SER A 28 -3.00 8.71 -6.09
CA SER A 28 -3.00 9.78 -5.10
C SER A 28 -2.36 9.36 -3.79
N ILE A 29 -2.48 8.10 -3.42
CA ILE A 29 -1.96 7.62 -2.15
C ILE A 29 -1.34 6.25 -2.34
N VAL A 30 -0.22 6.04 -1.69
CA VAL A 30 0.42 4.73 -1.64
C VAL A 30 0.50 4.31 -0.19
N THR A 31 -0.18 3.22 0.14
CA THR A 31 -0.24 2.72 1.51
C THR A 31 0.71 1.54 1.65
N ASN A 32 1.53 1.57 2.68
CA ASN A 32 2.49 0.51 2.93
C ASN A 32 2.01 -0.37 4.08
N LEU A 33 2.01 -1.67 3.84
CA LEU A 33 1.61 -2.63 4.85
C LEU A 33 2.66 -3.72 4.94
N SER A 34 2.73 -4.37 6.08
CA SER A 34 3.68 -5.45 6.26
C SER A 34 3.03 -6.60 7.00
N CYS A 35 3.53 -7.79 6.74
CA CYS A 35 3.01 -8.98 7.41
C CYS A 35 3.94 -9.32 8.58
N PRO A 36 3.40 -9.42 9.78
CA PRO A 36 4.23 -9.69 10.95
C PRO A 36 4.66 -11.16 11.01
N LYS A 37 4.08 -12.00 10.19
CA LYS A 37 4.38 -13.42 10.28
C LYS A 37 5.38 -13.86 9.23
N CYS A 38 5.15 -13.54 7.98
CA CYS A 38 6.07 -13.95 6.93
C CYS A 38 6.92 -12.80 6.44
N GLU A 39 6.76 -11.63 7.02
CA GLU A 39 7.57 -10.46 6.69
C GLU A 39 7.42 -10.02 5.26
N SER A 40 6.29 -10.30 4.66
CA SER A 40 6.01 -9.80 3.33
C SER A 40 5.70 -8.30 3.39
N PHE A 41 6.02 -7.61 2.32
CA PHE A 41 5.78 -6.18 2.24
C PHE A 41 4.80 -5.92 1.12
N VAL A 42 3.74 -5.16 1.41
CA VAL A 42 2.68 -4.91 0.45
C VAL A 42 2.49 -3.41 0.31
N GLN A 43 2.38 -2.96 -0.93
CA GLN A 43 2.07 -1.57 -1.21
C GLN A 43 0.77 -1.52 -1.99
N VAL A 44 -0.16 -0.68 -1.52
CA VAL A 44 -1.44 -0.53 -2.18
C VAL A 44 -1.48 0.86 -2.81
N PHE A 45 -1.69 0.89 -4.12
CA PHE A 45 -1.72 2.14 -4.86
C PHE A 45 -3.18 2.52 -5.13
N TYR A 46 -3.58 3.68 -4.64
CA TYR A 46 -4.94 4.17 -4.83
C TYR A 46 -4.96 5.08 -6.05
N PRO A 47 -5.76 4.76 -7.06
CA PRO A 47 -5.77 5.58 -8.27
C PRO A 47 -6.41 6.93 -8.01
N ASN A 48 -6.01 7.89 -8.82
CA ASN A 48 -6.66 9.19 -8.77
C ASN A 48 -8.09 9.04 -9.21
N LYS A 49 -8.98 9.67 -8.43
CA LYS A 49 -10.37 9.55 -8.77
C LYS A 49 -10.87 10.83 -9.28
N ASP A 50 -10.30 11.33 -10.25
CA ASP A 50 -10.74 12.58 -10.71
C ASP A 50 -11.72 12.44 -11.79
N GLU A 51 -12.48 11.55 -11.86
CA GLU A 51 -13.45 11.50 -12.84
C GLU A 51 -14.53 12.39 -12.68
#